data_80c0854fbc132ececf7d9df8de4b1eaa
#
_entry.id   80c0854fbc132ececf7d9df8de4b1eaa
#
_cell.length_a   1.000
_cell.length_b   1.000
_cell.length_c   1.000
_cell.angle_alpha   90.00
_cell.angle_beta   90.00
_cell.angle_gamma   90.00
#
_symmetry.space_group_name_H-M   'P 1'
#
loop_
_entity.id
_entity.type
_entity.pdbx_description
1 polymer ?
#
loop_
_entity_poly.entity_id
_entity_poly.type
_entity_poly.pdbx_seq_one_letter_code
_entity_poly.pdbx_strand_id
1 'polypeptide(L)'
;MPEEGVEKFYHRDILSFEEISRVLRITRELGINKFRFTGGEPLLRKGVFDFFEALPSGDYNITTALAIEGLDIDRINRLKFAALNISCDSLKPDKYRYITRCGDLSVFLSNLKRVRVDNLKINVVVIKDFNEDEIVDFIDFAGEHRATVRFIEKMDFAAGEPEFSSLTEIKKQLVENGIINPESFRINNSVSEYHSLIKGDGNVGFITPITRHFCQDCSKIRLKANGELKLCVFAGDNYNLRDILRSEPDDDVVKKWLHDIIQFKPFEPVIKKNLETMAEIGG
;
A
#
# COMPACT_ATOMS: atom_id res chain seq x y z
N MET A 1 2.57 9.37 9.75
CA MET A 1 3.04 10.53 8.91
C MET A 1 4.26 11.16 9.57
N PRO A 2 5.29 11.62 8.82
CA PRO A 2 6.45 12.30 9.40
C PRO A 2 6.05 13.57 10.17
N GLU A 3 6.84 13.99 11.15
CA GLU A 3 6.56 15.20 11.96
C GLU A 3 6.60 16.48 11.13
N GLU A 4 7.49 16.52 10.18
CA GLU A 4 7.72 17.66 9.28
C GLU A 4 6.71 17.72 8.12
N GLY A 5 5.80 16.73 8.02
CA GLY A 5 4.89 16.58 6.90
C GLY A 5 5.56 15.93 5.70
N VAL A 6 4.89 15.99 4.55
CA VAL A 6 5.44 15.55 3.26
C VAL A 6 5.70 16.76 2.38
N GLU A 7 6.68 16.66 1.48
CA GLU A 7 6.98 17.69 0.52
C GLU A 7 5.74 18.06 -0.30
N LYS A 8 5.46 19.34 -0.41
CA LYS A 8 4.32 19.87 -1.17
C LYS A 8 4.78 20.23 -2.57
N PHE A 9 4.23 19.57 -3.55
CA PHE A 9 4.46 19.91 -4.96
C PHE A 9 3.44 20.93 -5.48
N TYR A 10 3.87 21.81 -6.39
CA TYR A 10 2.93 22.60 -7.16
C TYR A 10 2.11 21.70 -8.09
N HIS A 11 0.91 22.10 -8.44
CA HIS A 11 0.03 21.32 -9.32
C HIS A 11 0.69 20.94 -10.66
N ARG A 12 1.51 21.86 -11.20
CA ARG A 12 2.28 21.64 -12.44
C ARG A 12 3.38 20.58 -12.30
N ASP A 13 3.81 20.27 -11.08
CA ASP A 13 4.91 19.34 -10.82
C ASP A 13 4.43 17.93 -10.52
N ILE A 14 3.11 17.72 -10.47
CA ILE A 14 2.49 16.40 -10.34
C ILE A 14 1.91 15.95 -11.68
N LEU A 15 1.82 14.63 -11.86
CA LEU A 15 1.18 14.02 -13.04
C LEU A 15 -0.31 14.34 -13.07
N SER A 16 -0.83 14.71 -14.25
CA SER A 16 -2.26 14.81 -14.48
C SER A 16 -2.92 13.44 -14.58
N PHE A 17 -4.26 13.37 -14.57
CA PHE A 17 -4.95 12.11 -14.77
C PHE A 17 -4.81 11.59 -16.20
N GLU A 18 -4.66 12.47 -17.18
CA GLU A 18 -4.37 12.13 -18.56
C GLU A 18 -2.97 11.51 -18.70
N GLU A 19 -1.96 12.09 -18.04
CA GLU A 19 -0.61 11.54 -17.99
C GLU A 19 -0.61 10.17 -17.32
N ILE A 20 -1.33 10.00 -16.19
CA ILE A 20 -1.48 8.70 -15.52
C ILE A 20 -2.17 7.68 -16.45
N SER A 21 -3.24 8.07 -17.14
CA SER A 21 -3.94 7.20 -18.10
C SER A 21 -3.02 6.77 -19.24
N ARG A 22 -2.19 7.69 -19.74
CA ARG A 22 -1.17 7.40 -20.76
C ARG A 22 -0.17 6.35 -20.26
N VAL A 23 0.34 6.52 -19.04
CA VAL A 23 1.27 5.55 -18.40
C VAL A 23 0.59 4.18 -18.26
N LEU A 24 -0.64 4.12 -17.76
CA LEU A 24 -1.37 2.86 -17.61
C LEU A 24 -1.53 2.12 -18.95
N ARG A 25 -1.78 2.83 -20.04
CA ARG A 25 -1.90 2.26 -21.37
C ARG A 25 -0.56 1.70 -21.86
N ILE A 26 0.51 2.50 -21.78
CA ILE A 26 1.85 2.09 -22.22
C ILE A 26 2.37 0.89 -21.40
N THR A 27 2.19 0.93 -20.08
CA THR A 27 2.67 -0.17 -19.21
C THR A 27 1.91 -1.47 -19.42
N ARG A 28 0.64 -1.43 -19.82
CA ARG A 28 -0.11 -2.64 -20.21
C ARG A 28 0.48 -3.32 -21.43
N GLU A 29 0.96 -2.58 -22.40
CA GLU A 29 1.65 -3.13 -23.57
C GLU A 29 2.99 -3.80 -23.20
N LEU A 30 3.59 -3.42 -22.06
CA LEU A 30 4.75 -4.07 -21.46
C LEU A 30 4.39 -5.27 -20.57
N GLY A 31 3.10 -5.64 -20.48
CA GLY A 31 2.63 -6.77 -19.68
C GLY A 31 2.34 -6.42 -18.20
N ILE A 32 2.41 -5.15 -17.80
CA ILE A 32 2.05 -4.71 -16.45
C ILE A 32 0.53 -4.50 -16.40
N ASN A 33 -0.18 -5.43 -15.77
CA ASN A 33 -1.64 -5.46 -15.77
C ASN A 33 -2.27 -5.24 -14.38
N LYS A 34 -1.45 -5.14 -13.33
CA LYS A 34 -1.90 -4.95 -11.95
C LYS A 34 -1.43 -3.59 -11.43
N PHE A 35 -2.38 -2.75 -11.07
CA PHE A 35 -2.12 -1.39 -10.63
C PHE A 35 -2.64 -1.15 -9.22
N ARG A 36 -1.90 -0.35 -8.44
CA ARG A 36 -2.34 0.09 -7.12
C ARG A 36 -2.22 1.59 -7.02
N PHE A 37 -3.34 2.25 -6.77
CA PHE A 37 -3.37 3.67 -6.45
C PHE A 37 -3.18 3.85 -4.94
N THR A 38 -2.22 4.68 -4.61
CA THR A 38 -1.86 5.03 -3.24
C THR A 38 -1.29 6.45 -3.26
N GLY A 39 -0.63 6.88 -2.22
CA GLY A 39 0.00 8.19 -2.15
C GLY A 39 -0.10 8.70 -0.73
N GLY A 40 -0.28 10.00 -0.47
CA GLY A 40 -0.75 10.45 0.82
C GLY A 40 -2.15 9.86 1.06
N GLU A 41 -3.19 10.53 0.56
CA GLU A 41 -4.55 9.95 0.53
C GLU A 41 -5.13 10.16 -0.89
N PRO A 42 -5.24 9.09 -1.69
CA PRO A 42 -5.66 9.21 -3.09
C PRO A 42 -7.08 9.75 -3.24
N LEU A 43 -7.96 9.46 -2.29
CA LEU A 43 -9.38 9.86 -2.35
C LEU A 43 -9.60 11.37 -2.09
N LEU A 44 -8.58 12.09 -1.63
CA LEU A 44 -8.63 13.56 -1.49
C LEU A 44 -8.32 14.30 -2.79
N ARG A 45 -7.77 13.61 -3.80
CA ARG A 45 -7.43 14.28 -5.06
C ARG A 45 -8.69 14.66 -5.84
N LYS A 46 -8.85 15.95 -6.11
CA LYS A 46 -10.01 16.47 -6.87
C LYS A 46 -10.12 15.77 -8.22
N GLY A 47 -11.32 15.26 -8.53
CA GLY A 47 -11.60 14.54 -9.78
C GLY A 47 -11.17 13.07 -9.78
N VAL A 48 -10.66 12.52 -8.68
CA VAL A 48 -10.16 11.14 -8.63
C VAL A 48 -11.25 10.10 -8.90
N PHE A 49 -12.48 10.35 -8.46
CA PHE A 49 -13.58 9.42 -8.72
C PHE A 49 -13.95 9.37 -10.21
N ASP A 50 -13.99 10.53 -10.88
CA ASP A 50 -14.24 10.59 -12.31
C ASP A 50 -13.13 9.87 -13.09
N PHE A 51 -11.89 10.04 -12.66
CA PHE A 51 -10.75 9.30 -13.20
C PHE A 51 -10.91 7.79 -13.02
N PHE A 52 -11.27 7.31 -11.83
CA PHE A 52 -11.46 5.87 -11.59
C PHE A 52 -12.62 5.29 -12.39
N GLU A 53 -13.72 6.03 -12.53
CA GLU A 53 -14.87 5.63 -13.33
C GLU A 53 -14.55 5.55 -14.85
N ALA A 54 -13.62 6.38 -15.31
CA ALA A 54 -13.15 6.38 -16.69
C ALA A 54 -12.10 5.30 -17.02
N LEU A 55 -11.56 4.61 -16.01
CA LEU A 55 -10.56 3.58 -16.25
C LEU A 55 -11.15 2.39 -17.03
N PRO A 56 -10.44 1.88 -18.05
CA PRO A 56 -10.83 0.66 -18.72
C PRO A 56 -10.77 -0.53 -17.77
N SER A 57 -11.48 -1.62 -18.07
CA SER A 57 -11.45 -2.85 -17.25
C SER A 57 -10.02 -3.32 -16.97
N GLY A 58 -9.74 -3.71 -15.72
CA GLY A 58 -8.40 -4.14 -15.31
C GLY A 58 -8.28 -4.47 -13.83
N ASP A 59 -7.10 -4.96 -13.41
CA ASP A 59 -6.80 -5.26 -12.01
C ASP A 59 -6.30 -3.98 -11.32
N TYR A 60 -7.24 -3.20 -10.81
CA TYR A 60 -6.97 -1.97 -10.07
C TYR A 60 -7.21 -2.17 -8.58
N ASN A 61 -6.26 -1.72 -7.79
CA ASN A 61 -6.32 -1.75 -6.34
C ASN A 61 -6.17 -0.32 -5.81
N ILE A 62 -6.77 -0.02 -4.69
CA ILE A 62 -6.56 1.25 -4.00
C ILE A 62 -6.10 1.01 -2.56
N THR A 63 -5.27 1.93 -2.05
CA THR A 63 -4.91 1.98 -0.63
C THR A 63 -5.35 3.34 -0.09
N THR A 64 -6.13 3.36 0.98
CA THR A 64 -6.69 4.57 1.60
C THR A 64 -6.73 4.42 3.12
N ALA A 65 -6.68 5.53 3.84
CA ALA A 65 -6.96 5.55 5.28
C ALA A 65 -8.47 5.51 5.58
N LEU A 66 -9.32 5.81 4.61
CA LEU A 66 -10.78 5.88 4.73
C LEU A 66 -11.30 6.89 5.78
N ALA A 67 -10.43 7.66 6.41
CA ALA A 67 -10.74 8.60 7.50
C ALA A 67 -11.01 10.02 6.98
N ILE A 68 -11.92 10.13 6.01
CA ILE A 68 -12.29 11.39 5.33
C ILE A 68 -13.75 11.68 5.63
N GLU A 69 -14.03 12.83 6.22
CA GLU A 69 -15.41 13.29 6.41
C GLU A 69 -16.10 13.53 5.06
N GLY A 70 -17.37 13.12 4.94
CA GLY A 70 -18.15 13.30 3.73
C GLY A 70 -17.68 12.46 2.52
N LEU A 71 -16.83 11.45 2.74
CA LEU A 71 -16.37 10.56 1.69
C LEU A 71 -17.56 9.83 1.02
N ASP A 72 -17.59 9.88 -0.31
CA ASP A 72 -18.62 9.21 -1.11
C ASP A 72 -18.36 7.69 -1.19
N ILE A 73 -18.77 7.00 -0.13
CA ILE A 73 -18.63 5.53 -0.03
C ILE A 73 -19.47 4.83 -1.10
N ASP A 74 -20.58 5.40 -1.53
CA ASP A 74 -21.42 4.80 -2.55
C ASP A 74 -20.73 4.81 -3.92
N ARG A 75 -19.93 5.84 -4.22
CA ARG A 75 -19.05 5.81 -5.40
C ARG A 75 -17.96 4.73 -5.26
N ILE A 76 -17.31 4.60 -4.11
CA ILE A 76 -16.31 3.53 -3.86
C ILE A 76 -16.93 2.16 -4.09
N ASN A 77 -18.13 1.91 -3.59
CA ASN A 77 -18.82 0.62 -3.76
C ASN A 77 -19.18 0.31 -5.21
N ARG A 78 -19.39 1.34 -6.05
CA ARG A 78 -19.64 1.16 -7.49
C ARG A 78 -18.37 0.93 -8.30
N LEU A 79 -17.23 1.41 -7.80
CA LEU A 79 -15.93 1.18 -8.45
C LEU A 79 -15.52 -0.29 -8.28
N LYS A 80 -15.27 -0.97 -9.38
CA LYS A 80 -14.91 -2.39 -9.40
C LYS A 80 -13.42 -2.57 -9.15
N PHE A 81 -12.95 -2.13 -7.98
CA PHE A 81 -11.58 -2.41 -7.56
C PHE A 81 -11.40 -3.91 -7.27
N ALA A 82 -10.28 -4.47 -7.73
CA ALA A 82 -9.91 -5.85 -7.42
C ALA A 82 -9.61 -6.06 -5.93
N ALA A 83 -9.16 -5.02 -5.23
CA ALA A 83 -9.09 -4.97 -3.77
C ALA A 83 -9.10 -3.53 -3.25
N LEU A 84 -9.75 -3.33 -2.12
CA LEU A 84 -9.64 -2.14 -1.28
C LEU A 84 -8.71 -2.45 -0.11
N ASN A 85 -7.59 -1.75 -0.05
CA ASN A 85 -6.66 -1.87 1.07
C ASN A 85 -6.85 -0.66 1.98
N ILE A 86 -7.03 -0.89 3.25
CA ILE A 86 -7.23 0.15 4.26
C ILE A 86 -6.02 0.16 5.18
N SER A 87 -5.46 1.33 5.44
CA SER A 87 -4.40 1.52 6.43
C SER A 87 -5.03 1.91 7.76
N CYS A 88 -4.84 1.08 8.78
CA CYS A 88 -5.31 1.35 10.13
C CYS A 88 -4.35 0.70 11.13
N ASP A 89 -3.55 1.51 11.81
CA ASP A 89 -2.49 1.01 12.69
C ASP A 89 -2.90 0.94 14.16
N SER A 90 -4.12 1.39 14.52
CA SER A 90 -4.67 1.21 15.86
C SER A 90 -6.19 1.29 15.87
N LEU A 91 -6.84 0.51 16.74
CA LEU A 91 -8.27 0.55 17.04
C LEU A 91 -8.58 1.39 18.31
N LYS A 92 -7.54 1.96 18.92
CA LYS A 92 -7.66 2.84 20.10
C LYS A 92 -7.62 4.30 19.65
N PRO A 93 -8.65 5.13 19.96
CA PRO A 93 -8.76 6.49 19.44
C PRO A 93 -7.51 7.36 19.64
N ASP A 94 -6.92 7.31 20.83
CA ASP A 94 -5.74 8.13 21.16
C ASP A 94 -4.52 7.70 20.36
N LYS A 95 -4.26 6.38 20.25
CA LYS A 95 -3.16 5.84 19.44
C LYS A 95 -3.39 6.12 17.95
N TYR A 96 -4.63 5.94 17.46
CA TYR A 96 -5.01 6.25 16.07
C TYR A 96 -4.74 7.71 15.74
N ARG A 97 -5.18 8.65 16.59
CA ARG A 97 -4.93 10.09 16.43
C ARG A 97 -3.44 10.40 16.46
N TYR A 98 -2.69 9.79 17.38
CA TYR A 98 -1.26 9.98 17.50
C TYR A 98 -0.52 9.59 16.21
N ILE A 99 -0.80 8.41 15.65
CA ILE A 99 -0.07 7.90 14.46
C ILE A 99 -0.51 8.58 13.17
N THR A 100 -1.80 8.89 13.02
CA THR A 100 -2.34 9.57 11.84
C THR A 100 -2.19 11.09 11.89
N ARG A 101 -1.97 11.65 13.09
CA ARG A 101 -1.84 13.09 13.42
C ARG A 101 -3.12 13.89 13.24
N CYS A 102 -3.96 13.57 12.28
CA CYS A 102 -5.20 14.30 11.98
C CYS A 102 -6.41 13.37 11.78
N GLY A 103 -6.22 12.06 11.83
CA GLY A 103 -7.30 11.10 11.61
C GLY A 103 -8.22 10.98 12.81
N ASP A 104 -9.51 10.77 12.54
CA ASP A 104 -10.51 10.44 13.51
C ASP A 104 -10.98 8.98 13.31
N LEU A 105 -10.78 8.15 14.33
CA LEU A 105 -11.16 6.73 14.29
C LEU A 105 -12.69 6.56 14.11
N SER A 106 -13.50 7.47 14.64
CA SER A 106 -14.95 7.39 14.49
C SER A 106 -15.39 7.62 13.04
N VAL A 107 -14.76 8.53 12.34
CA VAL A 107 -14.96 8.76 10.89
C VAL A 107 -14.55 7.54 10.11
N PHE A 108 -13.38 6.98 10.39
CA PHE A 108 -12.91 5.74 9.79
C PHE A 108 -13.92 4.61 9.95
N LEU A 109 -14.35 4.33 11.19
CA LEU A 109 -15.32 3.26 11.51
C LEU A 109 -16.68 3.50 10.85
N SER A 110 -17.16 4.75 10.82
CA SER A 110 -18.40 5.11 10.15
C SER A 110 -18.35 4.83 8.65
N ASN A 111 -17.27 5.20 8.00
CA ASN A 111 -17.07 4.94 6.57
C ASN A 111 -16.92 3.43 6.29
N LEU A 112 -16.13 2.73 7.09
CA LEU A 112 -15.89 1.28 6.93
C LEU A 112 -17.21 0.47 7.00
N LYS A 113 -18.12 0.80 7.91
CA LYS A 113 -19.44 0.14 8.02
C LYS A 113 -20.28 0.23 6.74
N ARG A 114 -20.00 1.22 5.88
CA ARG A 114 -20.72 1.43 4.62
C ARG A 114 -20.04 0.79 3.42
N VAL A 115 -18.77 0.37 3.55
CA VAL A 115 -18.02 -0.28 2.48
C VAL A 115 -18.63 -1.65 2.15
N ARG A 116 -18.77 -1.94 0.85
CA ARG A 116 -19.30 -3.18 0.28
C ARG A 116 -18.41 -3.64 -0.88
N VAL A 117 -17.20 -4.10 -0.52
CA VAL A 117 -16.19 -4.57 -1.49
C VAL A 117 -15.79 -5.99 -1.11
N ASP A 118 -15.79 -6.90 -2.06
CA ASP A 118 -15.56 -8.34 -1.82
C ASP A 118 -14.15 -8.64 -1.28
N ASN A 119 -13.14 -7.86 -1.71
CA ASN A 119 -11.75 -8.08 -1.33
C ASN A 119 -11.23 -6.91 -0.49
N LEU A 120 -11.68 -6.87 0.75
CA LEU A 120 -11.28 -5.88 1.73
C LEU A 120 -10.07 -6.36 2.51
N LYS A 121 -9.04 -5.51 2.63
CA LYS A 121 -7.82 -5.81 3.38
C LYS A 121 -7.49 -4.66 4.32
N ILE A 122 -7.18 -4.99 5.56
CA ILE A 122 -6.75 -4.03 6.58
C ILE A 122 -5.24 -4.22 6.78
N ASN A 123 -4.47 -3.19 6.51
CA ASN A 123 -3.03 -3.16 6.72
C ASN A 123 -2.73 -2.52 8.06
N VAL A 124 -1.93 -3.19 8.86
CA VAL A 124 -1.48 -2.74 10.18
C VAL A 124 0.04 -2.78 10.20
N VAL A 125 0.69 -1.64 10.28
CA VAL A 125 2.13 -1.59 10.57
C VAL A 125 2.31 -1.84 12.06
N VAL A 126 2.98 -2.94 12.40
CA VAL A 126 3.24 -3.29 13.80
C VAL A 126 4.42 -2.51 14.32
N ILE A 127 4.20 -1.77 15.40
CA ILE A 127 5.17 -0.90 16.05
C ILE A 127 5.38 -1.40 17.48
N LYS A 128 6.63 -1.74 17.80
CA LYS A 128 7.02 -2.24 19.11
C LYS A 128 6.58 -1.30 20.22
N ASP A 129 6.10 -1.87 21.33
CA ASP A 129 5.63 -1.16 22.52
C ASP A 129 4.50 -0.13 22.26
N PHE A 130 3.90 -0.15 21.05
CA PHE A 130 2.85 0.78 20.69
C PHE A 130 1.50 0.10 20.38
N ASN A 131 1.45 -0.83 19.41
CA ASN A 131 0.19 -1.46 18.97
C ASN A 131 0.25 -2.99 18.91
N GLU A 132 1.31 -3.61 19.44
CA GLU A 132 1.45 -5.08 19.52
C GLU A 132 0.33 -5.71 20.38
N ASP A 133 -0.16 -4.96 21.36
CA ASP A 133 -1.27 -5.35 22.23
C ASP A 133 -2.64 -5.38 21.51
N GLU A 134 -2.72 -4.91 20.27
CA GLU A 134 -3.95 -4.87 19.46
C GLU A 134 -4.00 -5.96 18.37
N ILE A 135 -3.03 -6.87 18.32
CA ILE A 135 -2.96 -7.90 17.25
C ILE A 135 -4.21 -8.78 17.20
N VAL A 136 -4.66 -9.29 18.34
CA VAL A 136 -5.85 -10.14 18.42
C VAL A 136 -7.11 -9.31 18.15
N ASP A 137 -7.18 -8.09 18.68
CA ASP A 137 -8.30 -7.17 18.43
C ASP A 137 -8.46 -6.88 16.94
N PHE A 138 -7.35 -6.72 16.20
CA PHE A 138 -7.38 -6.55 14.74
C PHE A 138 -7.82 -7.80 13.98
N ILE A 139 -7.49 -8.99 14.48
CA ILE A 139 -7.96 -10.25 13.87
C ILE A 139 -9.48 -10.35 14.02
N ASP A 140 -10.01 -10.11 15.22
CA ASP A 140 -11.45 -10.14 15.51
C ASP A 140 -12.18 -9.05 14.70
N PHE A 141 -11.65 -7.83 14.71
CA PHE A 141 -12.18 -6.70 13.93
C PHE A 141 -12.25 -6.99 12.44
N ALA A 142 -11.20 -7.62 11.88
CA ALA A 142 -11.20 -8.01 10.47
C ALA A 142 -12.25 -9.08 10.18
N GLY A 143 -12.45 -10.04 11.09
CA GLY A 143 -13.49 -11.04 10.99
C GLY A 143 -14.89 -10.44 10.96
N GLU A 144 -15.19 -9.50 11.86
CA GLU A 144 -16.48 -8.78 11.92
C GLU A 144 -16.80 -8.02 10.61
N HIS A 145 -15.77 -7.51 9.95
CA HIS A 145 -15.88 -6.76 8.69
C HIS A 145 -15.64 -7.59 7.43
N ARG A 146 -15.52 -8.92 7.54
CA ARG A 146 -15.20 -9.84 6.44
C ARG A 146 -13.96 -9.40 5.65
N ALA A 147 -12.98 -8.87 6.36
CA ALA A 147 -11.74 -8.38 5.82
C ALA A 147 -10.58 -9.36 6.10
N THR A 148 -9.51 -9.26 5.34
CA THR A 148 -8.24 -9.90 5.64
C THR A 148 -7.33 -8.90 6.34
N VAL A 149 -6.92 -9.15 7.58
CA VAL A 149 -5.90 -8.32 8.23
C VAL A 149 -4.51 -8.73 7.74
N ARG A 150 -3.64 -7.75 7.53
CA ARG A 150 -2.25 -7.95 7.16
C ARG A 150 -1.34 -7.15 8.10
N PHE A 151 -0.55 -7.84 8.87
CA PHE A 151 0.48 -7.26 9.71
C PHE A 151 1.75 -7.05 8.90
N ILE A 152 2.33 -5.86 9.02
CA ILE A 152 3.47 -5.40 8.22
C ILE A 152 4.57 -4.97 9.18
N GLU A 153 5.79 -5.47 8.99
CA GLU A 153 6.95 -4.96 9.71
C GLU A 153 7.17 -3.48 9.42
N LYS A 154 7.39 -2.69 10.48
CA LYS A 154 7.80 -1.30 10.33
C LYS A 154 9.13 -1.25 9.58
N MET A 155 9.13 -0.56 8.45
CA MET A 155 10.35 -0.27 7.70
C MET A 155 10.92 1.06 8.21
N ASP A 156 11.95 0.97 9.06
CA ASP A 156 12.69 2.14 9.51
C ASP A 156 13.95 2.30 8.66
N PHE A 157 14.01 3.39 7.90
CA PHE A 157 15.15 3.70 7.04
C PHE A 157 16.13 4.67 7.71
N ALA A 158 15.80 5.21 8.90
CA ALA A 158 16.69 6.02 9.70
C ALA A 158 17.72 5.13 10.43
N ALA A 159 18.93 5.62 10.57
CA ALA A 159 20.05 4.88 11.14
C ALA A 159 19.79 4.44 12.59
N GLY A 160 19.90 3.15 12.85
CA GLY A 160 19.80 2.53 14.17
C GLY A 160 19.49 1.04 14.03
N GLU A 161 19.61 0.27 15.11
CA GLU A 161 19.05 -1.07 15.18
C GLU A 161 17.52 -0.93 15.04
N PRO A 162 16.87 -1.64 14.12
CA PRO A 162 15.45 -1.47 13.91
C PRO A 162 14.68 -1.93 15.16
N GLU A 163 14.08 -0.98 15.87
CA GLU A 163 13.09 -1.26 16.92
C GLU A 163 11.79 -1.71 16.26
N PHE A 164 11.77 -2.92 15.73
CA PHE A 164 10.56 -3.51 15.19
C PHE A 164 10.14 -4.74 16.01
N SER A 165 8.85 -4.96 16.08
CA SER A 165 8.30 -6.19 16.61
C SER A 165 8.56 -7.32 15.64
N SER A 166 9.12 -8.40 16.12
CA SER A 166 9.32 -9.59 15.29
C SER A 166 7.97 -10.21 14.92
N LEU A 167 7.52 -9.98 13.71
CA LEU A 167 6.31 -10.66 13.20
C LEU A 167 6.47 -12.19 13.20
N THR A 168 7.69 -12.71 13.18
CA THR A 168 7.97 -14.12 13.33
C THR A 168 7.57 -14.62 14.72
N GLU A 169 7.91 -13.88 15.77
CA GLU A 169 7.52 -14.25 17.14
C GLU A 169 6.02 -14.10 17.37
N ILE A 170 5.43 -13.00 16.90
CA ILE A 170 3.97 -12.79 16.95
C ILE A 170 3.24 -13.94 16.27
N LYS A 171 3.66 -14.32 15.06
CA LYS A 171 3.09 -15.44 14.32
C LYS A 171 3.18 -16.75 15.12
N LYS A 172 4.32 -17.03 15.72
CA LYS A 172 4.52 -18.22 16.56
C LYS A 172 3.54 -18.23 17.74
N GLN A 173 3.40 -17.11 18.46
CA GLN A 173 2.44 -16.99 19.56
C GLN A 173 0.98 -17.19 19.10
N LEU A 174 0.60 -16.67 17.94
CA LEU A 174 -0.74 -16.87 17.38
C LEU A 174 -1.02 -18.35 17.03
N VAL A 175 -0.01 -19.10 16.57
CA VAL A 175 -0.10 -20.54 16.33
C VAL A 175 -0.20 -21.30 17.65
N GLU A 176 0.66 -21.00 18.62
CA GLU A 176 0.69 -21.66 19.94
C GLU A 176 -0.61 -21.43 20.72
N ASN A 177 -1.21 -20.26 20.58
CA ASN A 177 -2.51 -19.93 21.18
C ASN A 177 -3.72 -20.47 20.38
N GLY A 178 -3.51 -21.21 19.30
CA GLY A 178 -4.58 -21.81 18.50
C GLY A 178 -5.47 -20.77 17.81
N ILE A 179 -4.92 -19.62 17.40
CA ILE A 179 -5.63 -18.55 16.67
C ILE A 179 -5.53 -18.76 15.17
N ILE A 180 -4.31 -19.06 14.67
CA ILE A 180 -4.06 -19.31 13.25
C ILE A 180 -3.50 -20.72 13.02
N ASN A 181 -3.73 -21.28 11.84
CA ASN A 181 -3.13 -22.55 11.45
C ASN A 181 -1.62 -22.41 11.24
N PRO A 182 -0.80 -23.43 11.59
CA PRO A 182 0.64 -23.38 11.37
C PRO A 182 1.03 -23.39 9.89
N GLU A 183 0.19 -23.98 9.03
CA GLU A 183 0.43 -24.01 7.59
C GLU A 183 0.16 -22.66 6.94
N SER A 184 1.14 -22.19 6.18
CA SER A 184 1.03 -20.95 5.44
C SER A 184 0.80 -21.18 3.94
N PHE A 185 0.21 -20.20 3.28
CA PHE A 185 0.02 -20.19 1.83
C PHE A 185 0.23 -18.78 1.26
N ARG A 186 0.41 -18.70 -0.06
CA ARG A 186 0.50 -17.43 -0.78
C ARG A 186 -0.62 -17.32 -1.80
N ILE A 187 -1.19 -16.14 -1.95
CA ILE A 187 -2.20 -15.84 -2.94
C ILE A 187 -1.52 -15.06 -4.10
N ASN A 188 -1.53 -15.63 -5.29
CA ASN A 188 -1.16 -14.94 -6.55
C ASN A 188 0.13 -14.11 -6.47
N ASN A 189 1.27 -14.69 -6.25
CA ASN A 189 2.58 -14.00 -6.15
C ASN A 189 2.58 -12.83 -5.15
N SER A 190 1.73 -12.89 -4.12
CA SER A 190 1.73 -11.90 -3.04
C SER A 190 3.02 -11.97 -2.25
N VAL A 191 3.50 -10.80 -1.82
CA VAL A 191 4.59 -10.72 -0.81
C VAL A 191 4.12 -11.09 0.59
N SER A 192 2.80 -11.17 0.81
CA SER A 192 2.20 -11.59 2.07
C SER A 192 2.18 -13.11 2.16
N GLU A 193 2.60 -13.63 3.30
CA GLU A 193 2.36 -15.00 3.74
C GLU A 193 1.04 -15.02 4.52
N TYR A 194 0.13 -15.93 4.20
CA TYR A 194 -1.18 -16.01 4.83
C TYR A 194 -1.33 -17.29 5.64
N HIS A 195 -2.07 -17.18 6.74
CA HIS A 195 -2.50 -18.30 7.58
C HIS A 195 -4.01 -18.24 7.75
N SER A 196 -4.69 -19.37 7.64
CA SER A 196 -6.13 -19.44 7.92
C SER A 196 -6.37 -19.36 9.43
N LEU A 197 -7.49 -18.74 9.82
CA LEU A 197 -7.95 -18.78 11.21
C LEU A 197 -8.36 -20.21 11.59
N ILE A 198 -8.13 -20.60 12.85
CA ILE A 198 -8.60 -21.89 13.38
C ILE A 198 -10.09 -21.82 13.70
N LYS A 199 -10.57 -20.64 14.13
CA LYS A 199 -11.98 -20.41 14.42
C LYS A 199 -12.52 -19.30 13.53
N GLY A 200 -13.63 -19.56 12.85
CA GLY A 200 -14.23 -18.63 11.91
C GLY A 200 -13.64 -18.69 10.51
N ASP A 201 -14.22 -17.91 9.62
CA ASP A 201 -13.79 -17.80 8.22
C ASP A 201 -12.88 -16.57 8.07
N GLY A 202 -11.67 -16.76 7.57
CA GLY A 202 -10.77 -15.65 7.31
C GLY A 202 -9.30 -16.04 7.29
N ASN A 203 -8.48 -15.05 6.94
CA ASN A 203 -7.04 -15.21 6.83
C ASN A 203 -6.32 -14.03 7.47
N VAL A 204 -5.18 -14.34 8.08
CA VAL A 204 -4.23 -13.35 8.58
C VAL A 204 -3.00 -13.36 7.68
N GLY A 205 -2.57 -12.20 7.22
CA GLY A 205 -1.39 -12.03 6.37
C GLY A 205 -0.21 -11.44 7.15
N PHE A 206 0.99 -11.84 6.79
CA PHE A 206 2.24 -11.27 7.32
C PHE A 206 3.10 -10.77 6.16
N ILE A 207 3.63 -9.56 6.29
CA ILE A 207 4.54 -8.93 5.33
C ILE A 207 5.81 -8.57 6.10
N THR A 208 6.89 -9.29 5.83
CA THR A 208 8.15 -9.24 6.57
C THR A 208 9.31 -8.76 5.68
N PRO A 209 9.31 -7.49 5.25
CA PRO A 209 10.30 -6.98 4.30
C PRO A 209 11.71 -6.86 4.89
N ILE A 210 11.84 -6.81 6.21
CA ILE A 210 13.10 -6.67 6.94
C ILE A 210 13.67 -8.03 7.34
N THR A 211 12.86 -8.86 8.01
CA THR A 211 13.33 -10.17 8.51
C THR A 211 13.41 -11.22 7.42
N ARG A 212 12.60 -11.11 6.37
CA ARG A 212 12.61 -12.03 5.22
C ARG A 212 12.49 -11.25 3.92
N HIS A 213 13.62 -10.95 3.31
CA HIS A 213 13.64 -10.32 1.99
C HIS A 213 12.99 -11.21 0.92
N PHE A 214 12.09 -10.61 0.14
CA PHE A 214 11.40 -11.26 -0.98
C PHE A 214 11.74 -10.60 -2.33
N CYS A 215 12.95 -10.05 -2.44
CA CYS A 215 13.39 -9.26 -3.60
C CYS A 215 13.34 -10.06 -4.91
N GLN A 216 13.67 -11.35 -4.86
CA GLN A 216 13.64 -12.24 -6.04
C GLN A 216 12.21 -12.42 -6.59
N ASP A 217 11.20 -12.38 -5.73
CA ASP A 217 9.78 -12.52 -6.10
C ASP A 217 9.09 -11.16 -6.31
N CYS A 218 9.81 -10.04 -6.10
CA CYS A 218 9.22 -8.71 -6.12
C CYS A 218 9.14 -8.13 -7.54
N SER A 219 7.95 -8.09 -8.10
CA SER A 219 7.64 -7.45 -9.40
C SER A 219 7.15 -6.00 -9.30
N LYS A 220 7.26 -5.35 -8.13
CA LYS A 220 6.68 -4.03 -7.91
C LYS A 220 7.61 -2.92 -8.36
N ILE A 221 7.06 -1.96 -9.09
CA ILE A 221 7.66 -0.64 -9.34
C ILE A 221 6.70 0.42 -8.81
N ARG A 222 7.19 1.62 -8.53
CA ARG A 222 6.39 2.73 -8.01
C ARG A 222 6.58 3.97 -8.86
N LEU A 223 5.47 4.61 -9.20
CA LEU A 223 5.44 5.93 -9.81
C LEU A 223 4.90 6.92 -8.79
N LYS A 224 5.72 7.87 -8.38
CA LYS A 224 5.34 8.94 -7.46
C LYS A 224 4.46 9.96 -8.16
N ALA A 225 3.73 10.76 -7.38
CA ALA A 225 2.87 11.81 -7.92
C ALA A 225 3.63 12.84 -8.77
N ASN A 226 4.89 13.13 -8.45
CA ASN A 226 5.77 14.03 -9.22
C ASN A 226 6.37 13.40 -10.48
N GLY A 227 6.03 12.13 -10.79
CA GLY A 227 6.52 11.40 -11.96
C GLY A 227 7.85 10.70 -11.79
N GLU A 228 8.42 10.69 -10.60
CA GLU A 228 9.59 9.86 -10.30
C GLU A 228 9.21 8.39 -10.26
N LEU A 229 9.92 7.58 -11.05
CA LEU A 229 9.79 6.13 -11.09
C LEU A 229 10.85 5.49 -10.19
N LYS A 230 10.41 4.68 -9.22
CA LYS A 230 11.25 3.87 -8.34
C LYS A 230 11.11 2.40 -8.66
N LEU A 231 12.20 1.73 -8.91
CA LEU A 231 12.23 0.28 -9.18
C LEU A 231 12.22 -0.54 -7.91
N CYS A 232 12.74 0.01 -6.81
CA CYS A 232 12.75 -0.63 -5.50
C CYS A 232 12.54 0.43 -4.39
N VAL A 233 11.81 0.07 -3.34
CA VAL A 233 11.58 0.95 -2.18
C VAL A 233 12.87 1.22 -1.40
N PHE A 234 13.82 0.26 -1.43
CA PHE A 234 15.10 0.35 -0.75
C PHE A 234 16.22 0.98 -1.61
N ALA A 235 15.98 1.23 -2.90
CA ALA A 235 16.95 1.87 -3.79
C ALA A 235 16.79 3.39 -3.76
N GLY A 236 17.90 4.11 -3.78
CA GLY A 236 17.91 5.57 -3.86
C GLY A 236 17.80 6.11 -5.29
N ASP A 237 17.70 5.23 -6.29
CA ASP A 237 17.69 5.65 -7.70
C ASP A 237 16.26 6.02 -8.12
N ASN A 238 16.11 7.25 -8.64
CA ASN A 238 14.85 7.78 -9.16
C ASN A 238 15.02 8.10 -10.65
N TYR A 239 14.05 7.69 -11.45
CA TYR A 239 14.00 7.99 -12.88
C TYR A 239 12.83 8.93 -13.15
N ASN A 240 13.07 10.04 -13.85
CA ASN A 240 12.03 11.04 -14.09
C ASN A 240 11.20 10.67 -15.33
N LEU A 241 10.10 9.95 -15.10
CA LEU A 241 9.17 9.60 -16.18
C LEU A 241 8.34 10.82 -16.64
N ARG A 242 8.03 11.78 -15.76
CA ARG A 242 7.25 12.96 -16.11
C ARG A 242 7.87 13.74 -17.26
N ASP A 243 9.19 13.97 -17.21
CA ASP A 243 9.87 14.77 -18.22
C ASP A 243 9.82 14.09 -19.58
N ILE A 244 9.98 12.76 -19.61
CA ILE A 244 9.83 11.97 -20.85
C ILE A 244 8.39 12.04 -21.36
N LEU A 245 7.38 11.87 -20.50
CA LEU A 245 5.97 11.96 -20.90
C LEU A 245 5.61 13.33 -21.52
N ARG A 246 6.23 14.40 -21.02
CA ARG A 246 5.94 15.79 -21.47
C ARG A 246 6.74 16.21 -22.69
N SER A 247 7.94 15.68 -22.85
CA SER A 247 8.78 15.98 -24.01
C SER A 247 8.48 15.10 -25.23
N GLU A 248 8.01 13.86 -25.00
CA GLU A 248 7.78 12.87 -26.03
C GLU A 248 6.30 12.60 -26.29
N PRO A 249 5.75 12.98 -27.45
CA PRO A 249 4.39 12.66 -27.83
C PRO A 249 4.22 11.19 -28.29
N ASP A 250 5.30 10.54 -28.75
CA ASP A 250 5.28 9.17 -29.25
C ASP A 250 5.33 8.14 -28.09
N ASP A 251 4.30 7.32 -28.00
CA ASP A 251 4.19 6.29 -26.98
C ASP A 251 5.23 5.18 -27.13
N ASP A 252 5.69 4.87 -28.33
CA ASP A 252 6.70 3.82 -28.55
C ASP A 252 8.07 4.24 -27.98
N VAL A 253 8.40 5.52 -28.01
CA VAL A 253 9.60 6.07 -27.38
C VAL A 253 9.51 5.96 -25.86
N VAL A 254 8.37 6.36 -25.27
CA VAL A 254 8.13 6.24 -23.83
C VAL A 254 8.12 4.78 -23.39
N LYS A 255 7.51 3.90 -24.17
CA LYS A 255 7.46 2.46 -23.92
C LYS A 255 8.86 1.84 -23.91
N LYS A 256 9.68 2.17 -24.90
CA LYS A 256 11.07 1.72 -24.97
C LYS A 256 11.87 2.20 -23.76
N TRP A 257 11.76 3.48 -23.41
CA TRP A 257 12.43 4.03 -22.24
C TRP A 257 12.02 3.30 -20.95
N LEU A 258 10.71 3.08 -20.73
CA LEU A 258 10.22 2.31 -19.58
C LEU A 258 10.74 0.88 -19.57
N HIS A 259 10.71 0.20 -20.71
CA HIS A 259 11.24 -1.16 -20.85
C HIS A 259 12.73 -1.21 -20.44
N ASP A 260 13.55 -0.28 -20.94
CA ASP A 260 14.98 -0.27 -20.67
C ASP A 260 15.26 0.03 -19.18
N ILE A 261 14.52 0.97 -18.58
CA ILE A 261 14.67 1.32 -17.15
C ILE A 261 14.26 0.16 -16.23
N ILE A 262 13.17 -0.54 -16.53
CA ILE A 262 12.69 -1.66 -15.70
C ILE A 262 13.72 -2.79 -15.61
N GLN A 263 14.60 -2.97 -16.60
CA GLN A 263 15.67 -3.97 -16.56
C GLN A 263 16.68 -3.71 -15.42
N PHE A 264 16.79 -2.47 -14.93
CA PHE A 264 17.68 -2.14 -13.80
C PHE A 264 17.06 -2.48 -12.43
N LYS A 265 15.87 -3.11 -12.39
CA LYS A 265 15.25 -3.50 -11.12
C LYS A 265 16.16 -4.48 -10.37
N PRO A 266 16.56 -4.16 -9.11
CA PRO A 266 17.44 -5.03 -8.34
C PRO A 266 16.70 -6.29 -7.89
N PHE A 267 17.36 -7.43 -7.94
CA PHE A 267 16.88 -8.73 -7.42
C PHE A 267 17.33 -9.01 -5.98
N GLU A 268 18.18 -8.14 -5.44
CA GLU A 268 18.68 -8.19 -4.07
C GLU A 268 18.38 -6.88 -3.35
N PRO A 269 18.25 -6.87 -2.00
CA PRO A 269 17.99 -5.65 -1.27
C PRO A 269 19.19 -4.71 -1.37
N VAL A 270 18.99 -3.56 -2.01
CA VAL A 270 19.98 -2.47 -2.08
C VAL A 270 19.59 -1.45 -1.02
N ILE A 271 20.01 -1.69 0.24
CA ILE A 271 19.72 -0.75 1.33
C ILE A 271 20.71 0.39 1.27
N LYS A 272 20.28 1.57 0.79
CA LYS A 272 21.06 2.82 0.88
C LYS A 272 20.69 3.57 2.17
N LYS A 273 21.68 4.13 2.86
CA LYS A 273 21.46 5.08 3.97
C LYS A 273 20.85 6.38 3.42
N ASN A 274 19.92 6.99 4.14
CA ASN A 274 19.18 8.21 3.77
C ASN A 274 18.08 7.98 2.71
N LEU A 275 17.21 7.01 2.94
CA LEU A 275 16.03 6.78 2.11
C LEU A 275 14.88 7.72 2.51
N GLU A 276 14.08 8.07 1.51
CA GLU A 276 12.79 8.73 1.71
C GLU A 276 11.87 7.87 2.58
N THR A 277 11.01 8.50 3.35
CA THR A 277 10.04 7.80 4.20
C THR A 277 8.97 7.09 3.35
N MET A 278 8.32 6.06 3.92
CA MET A 278 7.21 5.38 3.24
C MET A 278 6.08 6.34 2.87
N ALA A 279 5.87 7.41 3.63
CA ALA A 279 4.87 8.44 3.33
C ALA A 279 5.19 9.23 2.06
N GLU A 280 6.47 9.44 1.74
CA GLU A 280 6.93 10.16 0.54
C GLU A 280 6.87 9.30 -0.73
N ILE A 281 7.05 8.00 -0.59
CA ILE A 281 7.08 7.05 -1.73
C ILE A 281 5.76 6.31 -1.94
N GLY A 282 4.71 6.66 -1.20
CA GLY A 282 3.39 6.06 -1.33
C GLY A 282 3.33 4.65 -0.72
N GLY A 283 3.40 4.58 0.58
CA GLY A 283 3.30 3.35 1.39
C GLY A 283 1.89 2.79 1.50
#